data_1f111d4c0d0953fdeded3e0a598d4614
#
_entry.id   1f111d4c0d0953fdeded3e0a598d4614
#
_cell.length_a   1.000
_cell.length_b   1.000
_cell.length_c   1.000
_cell.angle_alpha   90.00
_cell.angle_beta   90.00
_cell.angle_gamma   90.00
#
_symmetry.space_group_name_H-M   'P 1'
#
loop_
_entity.id
_entity.type
_entity.pdbx_description
1 polymer ?
#
loop_
_entity_poly.entity_id
_entity_poly.type
_entity_poly.pdbx_seq_one_letter_code
_entity_poly.pdbx_strand_id
1 'polypeptide(L)'
;MLSTIFLLTTLLTAEPVISEPMIDAQGIRTHRVTSEFQLGETLFRVLLPEKIELNVKLKTLYILPVEANSENRYGDGLLEAKKLDLANKYRLICVAPTFSHLPWYADHPTDKAIRQESYFLKIVVPAIEQRYPTFNEQSGRLLVGFSKSGYGAWSLLLRNSDQFAKAAAWDAPLMKTAPDQFGMGPIYGTPENFLGYRLDHLLRDRAESLRAKSESQPSARLIHLGFDNFRDHHERAETLLNELKIPHLYTDGPKRPHTWHSGWLEDAVKRLMEDE
;
A
#
# COMPACT_ATOMS: atom_id res chain seq x y z
N MET A 1 9.43 8.92 -55.87
CA MET A 1 8.97 8.18 -54.71
C MET A 1 9.94 8.43 -53.56
N LEU A 2 9.62 9.35 -52.63
CA LEU A 2 10.45 9.55 -51.46
C LEU A 2 9.97 8.59 -50.36
N SER A 3 10.86 7.68 -49.97
CA SER A 3 10.60 6.76 -48.85
C SER A 3 10.92 7.47 -47.54
N THR A 4 9.90 7.80 -46.77
CA THR A 4 10.06 8.39 -45.43
C THR A 4 10.38 7.27 -44.45
N ILE A 5 11.63 7.21 -44.00
CA ILE A 5 12.04 6.28 -42.94
C ILE A 5 11.60 6.90 -41.60
N PHE A 6 10.60 6.27 -40.94
CA PHE A 6 10.24 6.56 -39.54
C PHE A 6 11.29 5.92 -38.63
N LEU A 7 12.16 6.72 -38.04
CA LEU A 7 13.03 6.29 -36.95
C LEU A 7 12.16 6.13 -35.70
N LEU A 8 11.86 4.89 -35.33
CA LEU A 8 11.25 4.56 -34.04
C LEU A 8 12.33 4.69 -32.96
N THR A 9 12.41 5.83 -32.30
CA THR A 9 13.23 6.00 -31.09
C THR A 9 12.55 5.27 -29.95
N THR A 10 12.97 4.05 -29.68
CA THR A 10 12.67 3.37 -28.41
C THR A 10 13.37 4.14 -27.31
N LEU A 11 12.60 4.85 -26.48
CA LEU A 11 13.06 5.35 -25.20
C LEU A 11 13.47 4.14 -24.34
N LEU A 12 14.77 3.87 -24.24
CA LEU A 12 15.28 2.94 -23.24
C LEU A 12 14.95 3.55 -21.84
N THR A 13 13.97 3.00 -21.18
CA THR A 13 13.81 3.23 -19.75
C THR A 13 14.96 2.54 -19.03
N ALA A 14 15.66 3.27 -18.15
CA ALA A 14 16.76 2.68 -17.39
C ALA A 14 16.18 1.58 -16.47
N GLU A 15 16.77 0.38 -16.57
CA GLU A 15 16.39 -0.72 -15.67
C GLU A 15 16.64 -0.32 -14.21
N PRO A 16 15.76 -0.70 -13.28
CA PRO A 16 15.94 -0.38 -11.88
C PRO A 16 17.17 -1.11 -11.32
N VAL A 17 17.96 -0.40 -10.53
CA VAL A 17 19.09 -1.00 -9.80
C VAL A 17 18.65 -1.33 -8.39
N ILE A 18 18.73 -2.60 -8.02
CA ILE A 18 18.35 -3.10 -6.69
C ILE A 18 19.54 -3.84 -6.09
N SER A 19 20.00 -3.40 -4.93
CA SER A 19 21.14 -4.00 -4.23
C SER A 19 20.80 -5.38 -3.65
N GLU A 20 21.84 -6.17 -3.37
CA GLU A 20 21.73 -7.26 -2.41
C GLU A 20 21.35 -6.69 -1.01
N PRO A 21 20.69 -7.47 -0.16
CA PRO A 21 20.21 -6.99 1.13
C PRO A 21 21.34 -6.80 2.13
N MET A 22 21.33 -5.66 2.82
CA MET A 22 22.03 -5.51 4.09
C MET A 22 21.14 -6.04 5.20
N ILE A 23 21.66 -6.94 6.04
CA ILE A 23 20.92 -7.52 7.17
C ILE A 23 21.41 -6.86 8.45
N ASP A 24 20.52 -6.23 9.19
CA ASP A 24 20.84 -5.59 10.45
C ASP A 24 20.83 -6.58 11.64
N ALA A 25 21.21 -6.10 12.82
CA ALA A 25 21.22 -6.90 14.04
C ALA A 25 19.83 -7.42 14.47
N GLN A 26 18.76 -6.86 13.91
CA GLN A 26 17.39 -7.27 14.16
C GLN A 26 16.89 -8.27 13.11
N GLY A 27 17.70 -8.63 12.12
CA GLY A 27 17.36 -9.55 11.04
C GLY A 27 16.53 -8.92 9.91
N ILE A 28 16.37 -7.59 9.93
CA ILE A 28 15.68 -6.88 8.85
C ILE A 28 16.62 -6.76 7.66
N ARG A 29 16.11 -7.10 6.48
CA ARG A 29 16.82 -7.04 5.21
C ARG A 29 16.48 -5.74 4.49
N THR A 30 17.48 -4.90 4.24
CA THR A 30 17.30 -3.62 3.55
C THR A 30 17.94 -3.66 2.18
N HIS A 31 17.15 -3.43 1.15
CA HIS A 31 17.59 -3.24 -0.23
C HIS A 31 17.57 -1.76 -0.59
N ARG A 32 18.61 -1.31 -1.30
CA ARG A 32 18.68 0.02 -1.92
C ARG A 32 18.13 -0.07 -3.33
N VAL A 33 17.38 0.93 -3.73
CA VAL A 33 16.70 0.96 -5.04
C VAL A 33 16.91 2.31 -5.71
N THR A 34 17.40 2.28 -6.96
CA THR A 34 17.39 3.43 -7.86
C THR A 34 16.47 3.13 -9.04
N SER A 35 15.50 3.99 -9.31
CA SER A 35 14.55 3.83 -10.40
C SER A 35 14.16 5.17 -11.01
N GLU A 36 13.58 5.16 -12.20
CA GLU A 36 13.07 6.36 -12.85
C GLU A 36 11.82 6.96 -12.16
N PHE A 37 11.18 6.23 -11.24
CA PHE A 37 9.91 6.61 -10.61
C PHE A 37 10.07 7.41 -9.33
N GLN A 38 11.28 7.49 -8.78
CA GLN A 38 11.59 8.17 -7.52
C GLN A 38 12.84 9.04 -7.66
N LEU A 39 12.91 10.12 -6.90
CA LEU A 39 14.10 10.97 -6.86
C LEU A 39 15.20 10.30 -6.02
N GLY A 40 16.34 10.04 -6.65
CA GLY A 40 17.50 9.45 -5.94
C GLY A 40 17.28 8.00 -5.51
N GLU A 41 17.93 7.63 -4.41
CA GLU A 41 17.85 6.28 -3.86
C GLU A 41 16.70 6.16 -2.87
N THR A 42 15.92 5.08 -3.02
CA THR A 42 14.89 4.66 -2.07
C THR A 42 15.25 3.29 -1.48
N LEU A 43 14.47 2.81 -0.53
CA LEU A 43 14.70 1.52 0.12
C LEU A 43 13.42 0.68 0.09
N PHE A 44 13.58 -0.62 0.20
CA PHE A 44 12.55 -1.46 0.81
C PHE A 44 13.18 -2.38 1.85
N ARG A 45 12.48 -2.51 2.96
CA ARG A 45 12.92 -3.32 4.10
C ARG A 45 12.00 -4.54 4.23
N VAL A 46 12.60 -5.68 4.54
CA VAL A 46 11.89 -6.96 4.59
C VAL A 46 12.15 -7.65 5.93
N LEU A 47 11.08 -8.02 6.61
CA LEU A 47 11.09 -8.85 7.79
C LEU A 47 10.51 -10.23 7.42
N LEU A 48 11.28 -11.27 7.63
CA LEU A 48 10.88 -12.66 7.40
C LEU A 48 10.51 -13.34 8.70
N PRO A 49 9.67 -14.38 8.66
CA PRO A 49 9.55 -15.33 9.76
C PRO A 49 10.92 -15.98 10.06
N GLU A 50 11.14 -16.38 11.30
CA GLU A 50 12.37 -17.05 11.71
C GLU A 50 12.62 -18.37 10.96
N LYS A 51 11.54 -19.07 10.66
CA LYS A 51 11.57 -20.34 9.91
C LYS A 51 10.65 -20.29 8.71
N ILE A 52 11.23 -20.53 7.55
CA ILE A 52 10.48 -20.75 6.30
C ILE A 52 10.86 -22.16 5.82
N GLU A 53 9.88 -23.02 5.70
CA GLU A 53 10.09 -24.37 5.21
C GLU A 53 10.45 -24.35 3.72
N LEU A 54 11.21 -25.35 3.29
CA LEU A 54 11.62 -25.46 1.90
C LEU A 54 10.37 -25.59 0.99
N ASN A 55 10.35 -24.83 -0.10
CA ASN A 55 9.25 -24.79 -1.08
C ASN A 55 7.90 -24.25 -0.55
N VAL A 56 7.84 -23.69 0.64
CA VAL A 56 6.65 -22.99 1.14
C VAL A 56 6.67 -21.55 0.69
N LYS A 57 5.57 -21.10 0.07
CA LYS A 57 5.31 -19.70 -0.24
C LYS A 57 4.47 -19.06 0.84
N LEU A 58 4.68 -17.78 1.07
CA LEU A 58 4.01 -16.99 2.11
C LEU A 58 3.27 -15.80 1.51
N LYS A 59 2.24 -15.35 2.19
CA LYS A 59 1.61 -14.05 1.87
C LYS A 59 2.56 -12.90 2.22
N THR A 60 2.48 -11.82 1.45
CA THR A 60 3.24 -10.59 1.68
C THR A 60 2.33 -9.54 2.27
N LEU A 61 2.72 -8.97 3.40
CA LEU A 61 2.09 -7.81 4.00
C LEU A 61 2.93 -6.56 3.68
N TYR A 62 2.41 -5.70 2.84
CA TYR A 62 3.00 -4.40 2.57
C TYR A 62 2.54 -3.39 3.63
N ILE A 63 3.46 -2.99 4.49
CA ILE A 63 3.27 -1.98 5.54
C ILE A 63 3.64 -0.63 4.94
N LEU A 64 2.65 0.15 4.61
CA LEU A 64 2.80 1.36 3.81
C LEU A 64 3.18 2.56 4.68
N PRO A 65 4.36 3.20 4.48
CA PRO A 65 4.80 4.32 5.31
C PRO A 65 3.91 5.57 5.14
N VAL A 66 3.91 6.42 6.16
CA VAL A 66 3.22 7.72 6.14
C VAL A 66 4.16 8.90 5.88
N GLU A 67 5.46 8.67 5.90
CA GLU A 67 6.49 9.69 5.79
C GLU A 67 7.45 9.38 4.64
N ALA A 68 8.10 10.43 4.13
CA ALA A 68 9.08 10.31 3.07
C ALA A 68 10.41 9.74 3.61
N ASN A 69 11.18 9.14 2.74
CA ASN A 69 12.51 8.61 3.03
C ASN A 69 12.49 7.63 4.23
N SER A 70 13.33 7.88 5.21
CA SER A 70 13.41 7.10 6.46
C SER A 70 12.89 7.86 7.67
N GLU A 71 12.07 8.88 7.45
CA GLU A 71 11.43 9.61 8.54
C GLU A 71 10.42 8.69 9.27
N ASN A 72 10.37 8.81 10.58
CA ASN A 72 9.57 7.94 11.45
C ASN A 72 8.93 8.68 12.63
N ARG A 73 8.55 9.94 12.41
CA ARG A 73 7.89 10.78 13.44
C ARG A 73 6.67 10.11 14.08
N TYR A 74 5.94 9.31 13.32
CA TYR A 74 4.78 8.55 13.80
C TYR A 74 5.11 7.09 14.14
N GLY A 75 6.39 6.78 14.33
CA GLY A 75 6.89 5.43 14.54
C GLY A 75 7.17 4.68 13.24
N ASP A 76 7.73 3.49 13.39
CA ASP A 76 8.13 2.61 12.28
C ASP A 76 7.24 1.36 12.25
N GLY A 77 6.43 1.23 11.19
CA GLY A 77 5.47 0.13 11.05
C GLY A 77 6.13 -1.24 10.94
N LEU A 78 7.32 -1.34 10.33
CA LEU A 78 8.00 -2.63 10.22
C LEU A 78 8.62 -3.05 11.57
N LEU A 79 9.16 -2.10 12.32
CA LEU A 79 9.66 -2.37 13.67
C LEU A 79 8.51 -2.73 14.62
N GLU A 80 7.34 -2.10 14.49
CA GLU A 80 6.17 -2.49 15.27
C GLU A 80 5.67 -3.88 14.87
N ALA A 81 5.64 -4.21 13.58
CA ALA A 81 5.31 -5.57 13.13
C ALA A 81 6.27 -6.62 13.70
N LYS A 82 7.58 -6.30 13.79
CA LYS A 82 8.57 -7.15 14.42
C LYS A 82 8.32 -7.30 15.92
N LYS A 83 8.10 -6.20 16.63
CA LYS A 83 7.82 -6.21 18.08
C LYS A 83 6.57 -7.03 18.43
N LEU A 84 5.55 -6.96 17.58
CA LEU A 84 4.31 -7.74 17.70
C LEU A 84 4.43 -9.18 17.18
N ASP A 85 5.59 -9.54 16.66
CA ASP A 85 5.89 -10.86 16.10
C ASP A 85 4.95 -11.29 14.96
N LEU A 86 4.47 -10.33 14.16
CA LEU A 86 3.46 -10.58 13.13
C LEU A 86 3.95 -11.53 12.04
N ALA A 87 5.24 -11.45 11.69
CA ALA A 87 5.83 -12.32 10.68
C ALA A 87 5.74 -13.81 11.08
N ASN A 88 6.04 -14.15 12.34
CA ASN A 88 5.94 -15.53 12.85
C ASN A 88 4.49 -15.91 13.11
N LYS A 89 3.72 -15.07 13.82
CA LYS A 89 2.32 -15.36 14.19
C LYS A 89 1.44 -15.71 13.00
N TYR A 90 1.60 -14.99 11.90
CA TYR A 90 0.75 -15.12 10.71
C TYR A 90 1.46 -15.72 9.51
N ARG A 91 2.73 -16.09 9.66
CA ARG A 91 3.59 -16.63 8.57
C ARG A 91 3.60 -15.67 7.37
N LEU A 92 3.95 -14.40 7.62
CA LEU A 92 3.97 -13.32 6.64
C LEU A 92 5.39 -12.86 6.32
N ILE A 93 5.61 -12.50 5.06
CA ILE A 93 6.74 -11.66 4.68
C ILE A 93 6.25 -10.21 4.80
N CYS A 94 6.78 -9.46 5.78
CA CYS A 94 6.42 -8.05 5.98
C CYS A 94 7.39 -7.16 5.21
N VAL A 95 6.86 -6.24 4.41
CA VAL A 95 7.64 -5.35 3.54
C VAL A 95 7.25 -3.90 3.80
N ALA A 96 8.25 -3.03 4.02
CA ALA A 96 8.06 -1.60 4.12
C ALA A 96 8.94 -0.87 3.09
N PRO A 97 8.35 -0.33 1.99
CA PRO A 97 9.07 0.52 1.04
C PRO A 97 9.30 1.91 1.62
N THR A 98 10.23 2.69 1.04
CA THR A 98 10.31 4.14 1.24
C THR A 98 10.05 4.87 -0.07
N PHE A 99 9.68 6.15 0.03
CA PHE A 99 9.42 7.03 -1.09
C PHE A 99 10.21 8.33 -0.94
N SER A 100 10.71 8.89 -2.02
CA SER A 100 11.47 10.14 -2.00
C SER A 100 10.65 11.37 -1.63
N HIS A 101 9.33 11.29 -1.79
CA HIS A 101 8.37 12.34 -1.44
C HIS A 101 7.29 11.78 -0.51
N LEU A 102 6.53 12.68 0.12
CA LEU A 102 5.40 12.30 1.00
C LEU A 102 4.50 11.28 0.32
N PRO A 103 4.30 10.08 0.90
CA PRO A 103 3.59 9.02 0.21
C PRO A 103 2.07 9.22 0.26
N TRP A 104 1.49 9.51 -0.90
CA TRP A 104 0.07 9.46 -1.18
C TRP A 104 -0.29 8.39 -2.21
N TYR A 105 0.72 7.59 -2.60
CA TYR A 105 0.58 6.41 -3.47
C TYR A 105 -0.05 6.74 -4.82
N ALA A 106 0.29 7.90 -5.36
CA ALA A 106 -0.17 8.39 -6.65
C ALA A 106 1.00 8.66 -7.60
N ASP A 107 0.71 8.64 -8.88
CA ASP A 107 1.63 9.07 -9.92
C ASP A 107 1.34 10.54 -10.28
N HIS A 108 2.35 11.39 -10.18
CA HIS A 108 2.27 12.76 -10.67
C HIS A 108 2.15 12.76 -12.21
N PRO A 109 1.28 13.57 -12.81
CA PRO A 109 0.98 13.49 -14.25
C PRO A 109 2.16 13.83 -15.15
N THR A 110 3.09 14.66 -14.69
CA THR A 110 4.24 15.15 -15.49
C THR A 110 5.60 14.90 -14.85
N ASP A 111 5.69 14.89 -13.51
CA ASP A 111 6.96 14.65 -12.81
C ASP A 111 7.21 13.14 -12.65
N LYS A 112 8.21 12.65 -13.37
CA LYS A 112 8.59 11.23 -13.32
C LYS A 112 9.18 10.82 -11.98
N ALA A 113 9.79 11.74 -11.24
CA ALA A 113 10.37 11.46 -9.93
C ALA A 113 9.32 11.32 -8.80
N ILE A 114 8.05 11.58 -9.09
CA ILE A 114 6.92 11.43 -8.17
C ILE A 114 5.90 10.46 -8.78
N ARG A 115 6.30 9.22 -9.03
CA ARG A 115 5.44 8.14 -9.53
C ARG A 115 5.37 7.01 -8.52
N GLN A 116 4.66 7.25 -7.45
CA GLN A 116 4.65 6.37 -6.28
C GLN A 116 3.89 5.07 -6.52
N GLU A 117 2.74 5.12 -7.20
CA GLU A 117 2.00 3.92 -7.61
C GLU A 117 2.82 3.06 -8.57
N SER A 118 3.38 3.67 -9.63
CA SER A 118 4.25 2.97 -10.59
C SER A 118 5.49 2.37 -9.93
N TYR A 119 6.15 3.10 -9.04
CA TYR A 119 7.28 2.59 -8.26
C TYR A 119 6.89 1.34 -7.45
N PHE A 120 5.79 1.43 -6.73
CA PHE A 120 5.33 0.32 -5.88
C PHE A 120 4.99 -0.92 -6.72
N LEU A 121 4.18 -0.75 -7.77
CA LEU A 121 3.68 -1.86 -8.58
C LEU A 121 4.72 -2.45 -9.53
N LYS A 122 5.60 -1.62 -10.10
CA LYS A 122 6.53 -2.07 -11.15
C LYS A 122 7.93 -2.39 -10.63
N ILE A 123 8.29 -1.87 -9.43
CA ILE A 123 9.61 -2.08 -8.86
C ILE A 123 9.54 -2.88 -7.57
N VAL A 124 8.83 -2.39 -6.56
CA VAL A 124 8.83 -3.01 -5.21
C VAL A 124 8.18 -4.40 -5.25
N VAL A 125 6.96 -4.51 -5.75
CA VAL A 125 6.24 -5.80 -5.78
C VAL A 125 7.01 -6.86 -6.56
N PRO A 126 7.44 -6.63 -7.83
CA PRO A 126 8.20 -7.64 -8.57
C PRO A 126 9.55 -7.99 -7.92
N ALA A 127 10.23 -7.00 -7.32
CA ALA A 127 11.50 -7.25 -6.63
C ALA A 127 11.35 -8.19 -5.44
N ILE A 128 10.28 -8.05 -4.66
CA ILE A 128 9.96 -8.94 -3.55
C ILE A 128 9.66 -10.34 -4.06
N GLU A 129 8.84 -10.48 -5.10
CA GLU A 129 8.44 -11.77 -5.66
C GLU A 129 9.59 -12.55 -6.30
N GLN A 130 10.58 -11.85 -6.83
CA GLN A 130 11.79 -12.48 -7.38
C GLN A 130 12.79 -12.94 -6.32
N ARG A 131 12.82 -12.28 -5.15
CA ARG A 131 13.86 -12.49 -4.14
C ARG A 131 13.41 -13.28 -2.91
N TYR A 132 12.10 -13.41 -2.71
CA TYR A 132 11.53 -14.02 -1.51
C TYR A 132 10.47 -15.06 -1.86
N PRO A 133 10.24 -16.06 -1.02
CA PRO A 133 9.28 -17.14 -1.28
C PRO A 133 7.83 -16.66 -1.06
N THR A 134 7.34 -15.81 -1.95
CA THR A 134 6.00 -15.22 -1.90
C THR A 134 5.03 -15.90 -2.85
N PHE A 135 3.74 -15.81 -2.56
CA PHE A 135 2.71 -16.03 -3.57
C PHE A 135 2.71 -14.86 -4.56
N ASN A 136 2.90 -15.15 -5.86
CA ASN A 136 2.99 -14.14 -6.92
C ASN A 136 1.62 -13.90 -7.57
N GLU A 137 0.58 -13.89 -6.75
CA GLU A 137 -0.82 -13.74 -7.18
C GLU A 137 -1.58 -12.80 -6.24
N GLN A 138 -2.76 -12.38 -6.65
CA GLN A 138 -3.61 -11.47 -5.88
C GLN A 138 -3.81 -11.92 -4.44
N SER A 139 -4.14 -13.20 -4.24
CA SER A 139 -4.43 -13.80 -2.92
C SER A 139 -3.27 -13.70 -1.93
N GLY A 140 -2.04 -13.56 -2.45
CA GLY A 140 -0.82 -13.46 -1.66
C GLY A 140 -0.45 -12.04 -1.21
N ARG A 141 -1.12 -10.98 -1.69
CA ARG A 141 -0.70 -9.60 -1.44
C ARG A 141 -1.70 -8.85 -0.57
N LEU A 142 -1.24 -8.40 0.60
CA LEU A 142 -2.01 -7.66 1.59
C LEU A 142 -1.43 -6.26 1.78
N LEU A 143 -2.30 -5.26 1.97
CA LEU A 143 -1.92 -3.87 2.20
C LEU A 143 -2.39 -3.44 3.59
N VAL A 144 -1.53 -2.71 4.31
CA VAL A 144 -1.90 -2.09 5.58
C VAL A 144 -1.29 -0.70 5.70
N GLY A 145 -2.07 0.24 6.20
CA GLY A 145 -1.61 1.60 6.43
C GLY A 145 -2.50 2.38 7.39
N PHE A 146 -1.98 3.50 7.89
CA PHE A 146 -2.79 4.45 8.65
C PHE A 146 -2.60 5.86 8.12
N SER A 147 -3.47 6.80 8.52
CA SER A 147 -3.38 8.17 8.03
C SER A 147 -3.30 8.21 6.49
N LYS A 148 -2.34 8.92 5.93
CA LYS A 148 -2.07 9.00 4.48
C LYS A 148 -1.90 7.62 3.83
N SER A 149 -1.19 6.72 4.49
CA SER A 149 -0.96 5.39 3.93
C SER A 149 -2.18 4.46 4.03
N GLY A 150 -3.11 4.73 4.95
CA GLY A 150 -4.41 4.08 4.96
C GLY A 150 -5.24 4.47 3.74
N TYR A 151 -5.25 5.76 3.38
CA TYR A 151 -5.80 6.22 2.11
C TYR A 151 -5.11 5.52 0.92
N GLY A 152 -3.76 5.46 0.95
CA GLY A 152 -2.97 4.78 -0.07
C GLY A 152 -3.26 3.30 -0.21
N ALA A 153 -3.44 2.58 0.89
CA ALA A 153 -3.79 1.15 0.88
C ALA A 153 -5.11 0.90 0.13
N TRP A 154 -6.14 1.68 0.43
CA TRP A 154 -7.42 1.58 -0.27
C TRP A 154 -7.32 2.02 -1.73
N SER A 155 -6.61 3.13 -2.01
CA SER A 155 -6.40 3.60 -3.38
C SER A 155 -5.69 2.55 -4.24
N LEU A 156 -4.61 1.95 -3.76
CA LEU A 156 -3.88 0.89 -4.45
C LEU A 156 -4.76 -0.32 -4.74
N LEU A 157 -5.55 -0.79 -3.76
CA LEU A 157 -6.45 -1.92 -3.96
C LEU A 157 -7.55 -1.60 -4.97
N LEU A 158 -8.20 -0.44 -4.86
CA LEU A 158 -9.31 -0.07 -5.73
C LEU A 158 -8.89 0.18 -7.18
N ARG A 159 -7.70 0.74 -7.38
CA ARG A 159 -7.14 1.00 -8.71
C ARG A 159 -6.53 -0.24 -9.35
N ASN A 160 -6.05 -1.18 -8.54
CA ASN A 160 -5.35 -2.40 -8.97
C ASN A 160 -5.99 -3.63 -8.31
N SER A 161 -7.29 -3.78 -8.50
CA SER A 161 -8.09 -4.77 -7.77
C SER A 161 -7.78 -6.23 -8.10
N ASP A 162 -7.04 -6.48 -9.16
CA ASP A 162 -6.48 -7.78 -9.56
C ASP A 162 -5.11 -8.07 -8.93
N GLN A 163 -4.47 -7.07 -8.31
CA GLN A 163 -3.13 -7.20 -7.73
C GLN A 163 -3.14 -7.51 -6.24
N PHE A 164 -4.14 -7.08 -5.49
CA PHE A 164 -4.18 -7.18 -4.02
C PHE A 164 -5.42 -7.90 -3.52
N ALA A 165 -5.27 -8.75 -2.51
CA ALA A 165 -6.39 -9.46 -1.89
C ALA A 165 -7.23 -8.50 -1.03
N LYS A 166 -6.61 -7.93 -0.01
CA LYS A 166 -7.26 -7.11 1.02
C LYS A 166 -6.41 -5.88 1.35
N ALA A 167 -7.07 -4.82 1.82
CA ALA A 167 -6.43 -3.60 2.33
C ALA A 167 -7.07 -3.15 3.63
N ALA A 168 -6.24 -2.93 4.65
CA ALA A 168 -6.67 -2.40 5.94
C ALA A 168 -6.14 -0.97 6.16
N ALA A 169 -7.00 -0.10 6.66
CA ALA A 169 -6.72 1.29 6.97
C ALA A 169 -7.24 1.66 8.35
N TRP A 170 -6.48 2.46 9.12
CA TRP A 170 -7.00 3.06 10.36
C TRP A 170 -6.64 4.53 10.46
N ASP A 171 -7.49 5.28 11.17
CA ASP A 171 -7.36 6.73 11.41
C ASP A 171 -6.87 7.48 10.15
N ALA A 172 -7.57 7.28 9.03
CA ALA A 172 -7.17 7.68 7.69
C ALA A 172 -8.16 8.66 7.06
N PRO A 173 -7.69 9.68 6.30
CA PRO A 173 -8.54 10.66 5.62
C PRO A 173 -9.21 10.08 4.37
N LEU A 174 -9.97 8.97 4.52
CA LEU A 174 -10.52 8.17 3.42
C LEU A 174 -11.43 8.96 2.48
N MET A 175 -12.20 9.91 2.99
CA MET A 175 -13.19 10.66 2.22
C MET A 175 -12.71 12.09 1.87
N LYS A 176 -11.44 12.23 1.46
CA LYS A 176 -10.91 13.51 0.90
C LYS A 176 -11.54 13.80 -0.45
N THR A 177 -11.96 15.06 -0.63
CA THR A 177 -12.60 15.55 -1.85
C THR A 177 -11.73 16.51 -2.66
N ALA A 178 -10.64 17.01 -2.06
CA ALA A 178 -9.67 17.90 -2.68
C ALA A 178 -8.24 17.61 -2.18
N PRO A 179 -7.19 17.87 -3.00
CA PRO A 179 -5.80 17.67 -2.60
C PRO A 179 -5.22 18.91 -1.91
N ASP A 180 -5.92 19.44 -0.93
CA ASP A 180 -5.72 20.75 -0.30
C ASP A 180 -4.96 20.72 1.02
N GLN A 181 -4.73 19.53 1.60
CA GLN A 181 -4.14 19.37 2.92
C GLN A 181 -3.07 18.28 2.94
N PHE A 182 -2.31 18.21 4.02
CA PHE A 182 -1.35 17.16 4.33
C PHE A 182 -0.30 16.90 3.23
N GLY A 183 0.05 17.92 2.44
CA GLY A 183 1.04 17.82 1.36
C GLY A 183 0.57 17.04 0.13
N MET A 184 -0.74 16.94 -0.10
CA MET A 184 -1.32 16.25 -1.25
C MET A 184 -1.03 16.95 -2.59
N GLY A 185 -1.16 18.27 -2.64
CA GLY A 185 -1.05 19.04 -3.87
C GLY A 185 0.18 18.73 -4.71
N PRO A 186 1.41 18.77 -4.16
CA PRO A 186 2.62 18.43 -4.91
C PRO A 186 2.69 16.99 -5.43
N ILE A 187 1.97 16.06 -4.81
CA ILE A 187 1.99 14.64 -5.21
C ILE A 187 1.01 14.37 -6.35
N TYR A 188 -0.18 14.93 -6.25
CA TYR A 188 -1.18 14.77 -7.33
C TYR A 188 -0.97 15.74 -8.50
N GLY A 189 -0.29 16.86 -8.28
CA GLY A 189 0.04 17.88 -9.27
C GLY A 189 -1.14 18.71 -9.73
N THR A 190 -2.26 18.09 -10.08
CA THR A 190 -3.49 18.80 -10.51
C THR A 190 -4.74 18.22 -9.85
N PRO A 191 -5.82 19.02 -9.71
CA PRO A 191 -7.11 18.51 -9.23
C PRO A 191 -7.69 17.38 -10.12
N GLU A 192 -7.49 17.47 -11.43
CA GLU A 192 -7.96 16.48 -12.40
C GLU A 192 -7.26 15.12 -12.17
N ASN A 193 -5.95 15.13 -11.94
CA ASN A 193 -5.23 13.91 -11.60
C ASN A 193 -5.74 13.32 -10.28
N PHE A 194 -5.98 14.17 -9.27
CA PHE A 194 -6.54 13.72 -7.99
C PHE A 194 -7.90 13.04 -8.13
N LEU A 195 -8.76 13.47 -9.05
CA LEU A 195 -10.06 12.83 -9.29
C LEU A 195 -9.93 11.33 -9.58
N GLY A 196 -8.88 10.93 -10.29
CA GLY A 196 -8.59 9.51 -10.57
C GLY A 196 -8.16 8.70 -9.34
N TYR A 197 -7.88 9.35 -8.22
CA TYR A 197 -7.46 8.74 -6.94
C TYR A 197 -8.50 8.92 -5.82
N ARG A 198 -9.59 9.64 -6.05
CA ARG A 198 -10.62 9.86 -5.03
C ARG A 198 -11.32 8.55 -4.68
N LEU A 199 -11.26 8.19 -3.41
CA LEU A 199 -11.81 6.92 -2.96
C LEU A 199 -13.34 6.82 -3.11
N ASP A 200 -14.07 7.91 -2.91
CA ASP A 200 -15.53 7.92 -3.10
C ASP A 200 -15.94 7.66 -4.55
N HIS A 201 -15.17 8.16 -5.52
CA HIS A 201 -15.36 7.85 -6.95
C HIS A 201 -14.99 6.39 -7.24
N LEU A 202 -13.80 5.96 -6.82
CA LEU A 202 -13.31 4.60 -7.03
C LEU A 202 -14.26 3.54 -6.43
N LEU A 203 -14.82 3.80 -5.25
CA LEU A 203 -15.81 2.91 -4.62
C LEU A 203 -17.07 2.79 -5.47
N ARG A 204 -17.61 3.90 -6.00
CA ARG A 204 -18.78 3.89 -6.89
C ARG A 204 -18.48 3.14 -8.18
N ASP A 205 -17.35 3.43 -8.81
CA ASP A 205 -16.95 2.81 -10.08
C ASP A 205 -16.67 1.30 -9.95
N ARG A 206 -16.19 0.88 -8.80
CA ARG A 206 -15.82 -0.52 -8.52
C ARG A 206 -16.88 -1.31 -7.74
N ALA A 207 -17.99 -0.70 -7.36
CA ALA A 207 -19.00 -1.32 -6.49
C ALA A 207 -19.47 -2.68 -7.00
N GLU A 208 -19.80 -2.81 -8.27
CA GLU A 208 -20.24 -4.06 -8.88
C GLU A 208 -19.18 -5.16 -8.78
N SER A 209 -17.95 -4.84 -9.16
CA SER A 209 -16.84 -5.81 -9.12
C SER A 209 -16.45 -6.22 -7.71
N LEU A 210 -16.59 -5.34 -6.73
CA LEU A 210 -16.33 -5.63 -5.33
C LEU A 210 -17.41 -6.55 -4.73
N ARG A 211 -18.68 -6.35 -5.10
CA ARG A 211 -19.78 -7.25 -4.72
C ARG A 211 -19.63 -8.64 -5.34
N ALA A 212 -19.36 -8.70 -6.65
CA ALA A 212 -19.20 -9.96 -7.37
C ALA A 212 -18.04 -10.82 -6.81
N LYS A 213 -16.92 -10.17 -6.47
CA LYS A 213 -15.79 -10.86 -5.84
C LYS A 213 -16.11 -11.36 -4.43
N SER A 214 -16.99 -10.68 -3.71
CA SER A 214 -17.44 -11.11 -2.39
C SER A 214 -18.42 -12.28 -2.45
N GLU A 215 -19.27 -12.36 -3.46
CA GLU A 215 -20.15 -13.53 -3.68
C GLU A 215 -19.35 -14.81 -3.97
N SER A 216 -18.21 -14.66 -4.65
CA SER A 216 -17.30 -15.78 -4.99
C SER A 216 -16.23 -16.06 -3.93
N GLN A 217 -15.92 -15.06 -3.10
CA GLN A 217 -14.93 -15.14 -2.02
C GLN A 217 -15.53 -14.42 -0.79
N PRO A 218 -15.89 -15.15 0.26
CA PRO A 218 -16.68 -14.63 1.38
C PRO A 218 -16.01 -13.52 2.19
N SER A 219 -14.73 -13.24 2.01
CA SER A 219 -14.02 -12.26 2.84
C SER A 219 -14.13 -10.82 2.32
N ALA A 220 -14.41 -9.88 3.22
CA ALA A 220 -14.36 -8.45 2.95
C ALA A 220 -12.94 -8.02 2.54
N ARG A 221 -12.83 -7.30 1.42
CA ARG A 221 -11.52 -6.85 0.90
C ARG A 221 -11.09 -5.50 1.45
N LEU A 222 -12.05 -4.68 1.85
CA LEU A 222 -11.83 -3.37 2.45
C LEU A 222 -12.07 -3.45 3.95
N ILE A 223 -11.08 -3.04 4.71
CA ILE A 223 -11.09 -3.07 6.17
C ILE A 223 -10.73 -1.68 6.67
N HIS A 224 -11.54 -1.12 7.58
CA HIS A 224 -11.18 0.11 8.27
C HIS A 224 -11.46 0.03 9.76
N LEU A 225 -10.53 0.58 10.53
CA LEU A 225 -10.54 0.43 11.97
C LEU A 225 -10.21 1.76 12.63
N GLY A 226 -10.76 1.94 13.79
CA GLY A 226 -10.35 2.95 14.76
C GLY A 226 -10.32 4.36 14.23
N PHE A 227 -10.25 5.26 15.14
CA PHE A 227 -10.17 6.66 14.76
C PHE A 227 -9.60 7.47 15.93
N ASP A 228 -9.01 8.57 15.60
CA ASP A 228 -8.79 9.69 16.49
C ASP A 228 -9.04 10.99 15.72
N ASN A 229 -8.24 11.23 14.68
CA ASN A 229 -8.25 12.47 13.92
C ASN A 229 -9.23 12.45 12.73
N PHE A 230 -9.56 11.26 12.21
CA PHE A 230 -10.32 11.09 10.96
C PHE A 230 -11.61 10.27 11.13
N ARG A 231 -12.22 10.34 12.31
CA ARG A 231 -13.46 9.62 12.58
C ARG A 231 -14.56 9.93 11.56
N ASP A 232 -14.75 11.21 11.23
CA ASP A 232 -15.73 11.66 10.26
C ASP A 232 -15.49 11.05 8.86
N HIS A 233 -14.23 10.84 8.49
CA HIS A 233 -13.89 10.16 7.25
C HIS A 233 -14.27 8.68 7.27
N HIS A 234 -14.06 7.98 8.40
CA HIS A 234 -14.45 6.59 8.55
C HIS A 234 -15.97 6.44 8.58
N GLU A 235 -16.70 7.31 9.28
CA GLU A 235 -18.17 7.31 9.32
C GLU A 235 -18.78 7.55 7.93
N ARG A 236 -18.20 8.48 7.13
CA ARG A 236 -18.63 8.71 5.75
C ARG A 236 -18.29 7.55 4.83
N ALA A 237 -17.13 6.91 5.03
CA ALA A 237 -16.75 5.71 4.28
C ALA A 237 -17.73 4.56 4.56
N GLU A 238 -18.05 4.33 5.83
CA GLU A 238 -19.03 3.33 6.28
C GLU A 238 -20.40 3.56 5.63
N THR A 239 -20.89 4.80 5.68
CA THR A 239 -22.16 5.18 5.03
C THR A 239 -22.14 4.85 3.55
N LEU A 240 -21.08 5.25 2.83
CA LEU A 240 -20.97 5.00 1.39
C LEU A 240 -20.86 3.52 1.04
N LEU A 241 -20.09 2.76 1.79
CA LEU A 241 -19.93 1.31 1.58
C LEU A 241 -21.26 0.57 1.78
N ASN A 242 -22.03 0.95 2.80
CA ASN A 242 -23.37 0.41 3.06
C ASN A 242 -24.36 0.79 1.96
N GLU A 243 -24.39 2.05 1.52
CA GLU A 243 -25.21 2.50 0.37
C GLU A 243 -24.92 1.69 -0.90
N LEU A 244 -23.63 1.45 -1.16
CA LEU A 244 -23.17 0.70 -2.32
C LEU A 244 -23.26 -0.82 -2.13
N LYS A 245 -23.61 -1.31 -0.95
CA LYS A 245 -23.65 -2.73 -0.57
C LYS A 245 -22.33 -3.44 -0.84
N ILE A 246 -21.21 -2.76 -0.61
CA ILE A 246 -19.87 -3.33 -0.74
C ILE A 246 -19.52 -4.06 0.55
N PRO A 247 -19.20 -5.36 0.50
CA PRO A 247 -18.73 -6.10 1.69
C PRO A 247 -17.43 -5.51 2.22
N HIS A 248 -17.42 -5.20 3.51
CA HIS A 248 -16.29 -4.58 4.20
C HIS A 248 -16.33 -4.91 5.69
N LEU A 249 -15.23 -4.65 6.39
CA LEU A 249 -15.17 -4.71 7.85
C LEU A 249 -14.90 -3.33 8.42
N TYR A 250 -15.73 -2.92 9.37
CA TYR A 250 -15.53 -1.70 10.14
C TYR A 250 -15.46 -2.00 11.63
N THR A 251 -14.50 -1.39 12.30
CA THR A 251 -14.39 -1.43 13.76
C THR A 251 -14.24 -0.01 14.29
N ASP A 252 -15.33 0.57 14.80
CA ASP A 252 -15.32 1.82 15.55
C ASP A 252 -14.81 1.49 16.97
N GLY A 253 -13.49 1.47 17.11
CA GLY A 253 -12.83 1.02 18.31
C GLY A 253 -12.54 2.15 19.29
N PRO A 254 -11.83 1.86 20.39
CA PRO A 254 -11.43 2.90 21.33
C PRO A 254 -10.49 3.90 20.66
N LYS A 255 -10.54 5.15 21.15
CA LYS A 255 -9.56 6.16 20.76
C LYS A 255 -8.15 5.68 21.11
N ARG A 256 -7.26 5.72 20.14
CA ARG A 256 -5.84 5.35 20.29
C ARG A 256 -4.95 6.43 19.65
N PRO A 257 -3.67 6.56 20.05
CA PRO A 257 -2.77 7.54 19.48
C PRO A 257 -2.58 7.39 17.96
N HIS A 258 -2.36 8.51 17.27
CA HIS A 258 -2.10 8.56 15.83
C HIS A 258 -0.65 8.15 15.51
N THR A 259 -0.31 6.89 15.73
CA THR A 259 1.03 6.33 15.52
C THR A 259 0.96 4.87 15.13
N TRP A 260 2.07 4.33 14.60
CA TRP A 260 2.24 2.90 14.35
C TRP A 260 2.13 2.05 15.62
N HIS A 261 2.51 2.64 16.79
CA HIS A 261 2.50 1.96 18.10
C HIS A 261 1.14 2.01 18.81
N SER A 262 0.09 2.37 18.11
CA SER A 262 -1.26 2.53 18.68
C SER A 262 -1.95 1.22 19.09
N GLY A 263 -1.42 0.08 18.65
CA GLY A 263 -2.06 -1.23 18.77
C GLY A 263 -3.04 -1.57 17.63
N TRP A 264 -3.35 -0.61 16.74
CA TRP A 264 -4.21 -0.87 15.58
C TRP A 264 -3.57 -1.77 14.53
N LEU A 265 -2.24 -1.81 14.43
CA LEU A 265 -1.55 -2.66 13.46
C LEU A 265 -1.85 -4.15 13.71
N GLU A 266 -1.83 -4.60 14.96
CA GLU A 266 -2.15 -6.01 15.30
C GLU A 266 -3.60 -6.35 14.94
N ASP A 267 -4.55 -5.46 15.30
CA ASP A 267 -5.97 -5.65 14.97
C ASP A 267 -6.20 -5.67 13.45
N ALA A 268 -5.54 -4.76 12.71
CA ALA A 268 -5.62 -4.72 11.25
C ALA A 268 -5.09 -5.99 10.60
N VAL A 269 -3.92 -6.46 11.03
CA VAL A 269 -3.33 -7.70 10.49
C VAL A 269 -4.18 -8.92 10.85
N LYS A 270 -4.71 -8.98 12.06
CA LYS A 270 -5.66 -10.03 12.42
C LYS A 270 -6.84 -10.08 11.45
N ARG A 271 -7.48 -8.94 11.16
CA ARG A 271 -8.61 -8.84 10.22
C ARG A 271 -8.21 -9.19 8.78
N LEU A 272 -7.01 -8.80 8.34
CA LEU A 272 -6.50 -9.18 7.02
C LEU A 272 -6.32 -10.70 6.86
N MET A 273 -5.98 -11.39 7.96
CA MET A 273 -5.69 -12.82 7.98
C MET A 273 -6.90 -13.70 8.36
N GLU A 274 -7.99 -13.10 8.81
CA GLU A 274 -9.24 -13.84 9.01
C GLU A 274 -9.74 -14.31 7.65
N ASP A 275 -9.71 -15.64 7.43
CA ASP A 275 -10.48 -16.29 6.40
C ASP A 275 -11.86 -16.54 6.99
N GLU A 276 -12.89 -16.03 6.38
CA GLU A 276 -14.28 -16.24 6.77
C GLU A 276 -14.74 -17.65 6.44
#